data_823e88dba8650e4e9acc42043057e232
#
_entry.id   823e88dba8650e4e9acc42043057e232
#
_cell.length_a   1.000
_cell.length_b   1.000
_cell.length_c   1.000
_cell.angle_alpha   90.00
_cell.angle_beta   90.00
_cell.angle_gamma   90.00
#
_symmetry.space_group_name_H-M   'P 1'
#
loop_
_entity.id
_entity.type
_entity.pdbx_description
1 polymer ?
#
loop_
_entity_poly.entity_id
_entity_poly.type
_entity_poly.pdbx_seq_one_letter_code
_entity_poly.pdbx_strand_id
1 'polypeptide(L)'
;MKLGITGKLFLAIFSTCILVLITMHWGVRVSFERGFIDYIKHGNEQRVRLLASELEERYAQAGSWRFLRHNDRVIFQIMHNIEQSNEGNDTLPPHGWRTPFWVIDSNNRKMVGPPGEIPTEGTRQPVTYQGNTVGWVVTTPPERLTRNTDINFDLQQRRTSWLIVALATLLAAGVTWALSRSMLAPVKRLVDAMHRLAAGNFSTRVEVESRDELGKLAQDFNQLAITLE
;
A
#
# COMPACT_ATOMS: atom_id res chain seq x y z
N MET A 1 -28.09 -20.29 21.12
CA MET A 1 -28.13 -19.05 21.92
C MET A 1 -28.87 -17.98 21.10
N LYS A 2 -29.99 -17.44 21.63
CA LYS A 2 -30.70 -16.34 20.97
C LYS A 2 -29.94 -15.05 21.29
N LEU A 3 -29.17 -14.51 20.33
CA LEU A 3 -28.53 -13.22 20.49
C LEU A 3 -29.62 -12.14 20.68
N GLY A 4 -29.55 -11.42 21.80
CA GLY A 4 -30.39 -10.26 22.02
C GLY A 4 -30.12 -9.14 21.00
N ILE A 5 -30.96 -8.13 20.96
CA ILE A 5 -30.86 -6.97 20.02
C ILE A 5 -29.47 -6.32 20.10
N THR A 6 -28.91 -6.17 21.30
CA THR A 6 -27.56 -5.67 21.55
C THR A 6 -26.48 -6.47 20.82
N GLY A 7 -26.55 -7.81 20.90
CA GLY A 7 -25.59 -8.68 20.24
C GLY A 7 -25.70 -8.64 18.72
N LYS A 8 -26.93 -8.54 18.20
CA LYS A 8 -27.15 -8.41 16.74
C LYS A 8 -26.60 -7.10 16.20
N LEU A 9 -26.83 -5.98 16.91
CA LEU A 9 -26.35 -4.66 16.51
C LEU A 9 -24.81 -4.59 16.61
N PHE A 10 -24.25 -5.10 17.71
CA PHE A 10 -22.79 -5.22 17.86
C PHE A 10 -22.18 -5.99 16.68
N LEU A 11 -22.75 -7.15 16.36
CA LEU A 11 -22.25 -8.00 15.29
C LEU A 11 -22.36 -7.33 13.92
N ALA A 12 -23.45 -6.61 13.66
CA ALA A 12 -23.66 -5.86 12.41
C ALA A 12 -22.63 -4.75 12.24
N ILE A 13 -22.46 -3.88 13.25
CA ILE A 13 -21.51 -2.77 13.19
C ILE A 13 -20.06 -3.30 13.13
N PHE A 14 -19.73 -4.29 13.96
CA PHE A 14 -18.39 -4.86 14.00
C PHE A 14 -18.02 -5.55 12.69
N SER A 15 -18.93 -6.36 12.09
CA SER A 15 -18.68 -7.00 10.80
C SER A 15 -18.50 -5.98 9.68
N THR A 16 -19.28 -4.89 9.68
CA THR A 16 -19.11 -3.79 8.71
C THR A 16 -17.75 -3.13 8.87
N CYS A 17 -17.32 -2.82 10.09
CA CYS A 17 -15.99 -2.25 10.34
C CYS A 17 -14.85 -3.19 9.86
N ILE A 18 -14.93 -4.47 10.14
CA ILE A 18 -13.96 -5.47 9.69
C ILE A 18 -13.93 -5.54 8.16
N LEU A 19 -15.09 -5.58 7.51
CA LEU A 19 -15.17 -5.62 6.05
C LEU A 19 -14.53 -4.38 5.40
N VAL A 20 -14.79 -3.19 5.94
CA VAL A 20 -14.16 -1.95 5.49
C VAL A 20 -12.64 -1.98 5.67
N LEU A 21 -12.16 -2.43 6.83
CA LEU A 21 -10.72 -2.55 7.10
C LEU A 21 -10.03 -3.52 6.13
N ILE A 22 -10.63 -4.68 5.88
CA ILE A 22 -10.09 -5.67 4.92
C ILE A 22 -10.06 -5.08 3.51
N THR A 23 -11.16 -4.47 3.07
CA THR A 23 -11.27 -3.88 1.72
C THR A 23 -10.27 -2.76 1.53
N MET A 24 -10.12 -1.87 2.52
CA MET A 24 -9.17 -0.77 2.48
C MET A 24 -7.73 -1.28 2.47
N HIS A 25 -7.39 -2.24 3.32
CA HIS A 25 -6.05 -2.84 3.35
C HIS A 25 -5.69 -3.50 2.02
N TRP A 26 -6.62 -4.27 1.46
CA TRP A 26 -6.42 -4.91 0.15
C TRP A 26 -6.30 -3.89 -0.98
N GLY A 27 -7.17 -2.87 -1.01
CA GLY A 27 -7.15 -1.80 -2.01
C GLY A 27 -5.85 -1.00 -1.99
N VAL A 28 -5.38 -0.59 -0.81
CA VAL A 28 -4.11 0.13 -0.64
C VAL A 28 -2.94 -0.72 -1.11
N ARG A 29 -2.91 -2.00 -0.72
CA ARG A 29 -1.83 -2.91 -1.14
C ARG A 29 -1.76 -3.06 -2.66
N VAL A 30 -2.88 -3.35 -3.32
CA VAL A 30 -2.92 -3.52 -4.78
C VAL A 30 -2.57 -2.23 -5.51
N SER A 31 -3.05 -1.09 -5.03
CA SER A 31 -2.75 0.22 -5.61
C SER A 31 -1.28 0.58 -5.47
N PHE A 32 -0.70 0.34 -4.29
CA PHE A 32 0.71 0.62 -4.03
C PHE A 32 1.63 -0.27 -4.87
N GLU A 33 1.39 -1.58 -4.91
CA GLU A 33 2.20 -2.52 -5.71
C GLU A 33 2.24 -2.09 -7.19
N ARG A 34 1.10 -1.74 -7.78
CA ARG A 34 1.05 -1.29 -9.19
C ARG A 34 1.77 0.03 -9.41
N GLY A 35 1.48 1.04 -8.60
CA GLY A 35 2.12 2.35 -8.73
C GLY A 35 3.62 2.32 -8.51
N PHE A 36 4.07 1.49 -7.57
CA PHE A 36 5.49 1.32 -7.28
C PHE A 36 6.25 0.60 -8.41
N ILE A 37 5.69 -0.48 -8.95
CA ILE A 37 6.29 -1.19 -10.09
C ILE A 37 6.39 -0.27 -11.31
N ASP A 38 5.33 0.50 -11.62
CA ASP A 38 5.35 1.48 -12.71
C ASP A 38 6.40 2.57 -12.49
N TYR A 39 6.52 3.10 -11.28
CA TYR A 39 7.56 4.07 -10.94
C TYR A 39 8.98 3.51 -11.17
N ILE A 40 9.26 2.32 -10.66
CA ILE A 40 10.56 1.65 -10.85
C ILE A 40 10.84 1.37 -12.32
N LYS A 41 9.83 0.91 -13.07
CA LYS A 41 9.95 0.64 -14.51
C LYS A 41 10.32 1.90 -15.29
N HIS A 42 9.54 2.97 -15.14
CA HIS A 42 9.79 4.23 -15.84
C HIS A 42 11.14 4.86 -15.47
N GLY A 43 11.51 4.83 -14.20
CA GLY A 43 12.80 5.34 -13.76
C GLY A 43 13.97 4.53 -14.29
N ASN A 44 13.87 3.20 -14.34
CA ASN A 44 14.90 2.37 -14.95
C ASN A 44 14.98 2.54 -16.47
N GLU A 45 13.86 2.68 -17.17
CA GLU A 45 13.84 2.99 -18.60
C GLU A 45 14.50 4.33 -18.90
N GLN A 46 14.23 5.35 -18.11
CA GLN A 46 14.88 6.65 -18.23
C GLN A 46 16.39 6.55 -18.01
N ARG A 47 16.83 5.85 -16.96
CA ARG A 47 18.24 5.62 -16.68
C ARG A 47 18.96 4.93 -17.84
N VAL A 48 18.33 3.94 -18.44
CA VAL A 48 18.87 3.19 -19.57
C VAL A 48 18.96 4.04 -20.83
N ARG A 49 17.96 4.89 -21.09
CA ARG A 49 18.00 5.84 -22.21
C ARG A 49 19.13 6.85 -22.06
N LEU A 50 19.32 7.41 -20.86
CA LEU A 50 20.42 8.33 -20.59
C LEU A 50 21.78 7.64 -20.75
N LEU A 51 21.91 6.40 -20.27
CA LEU A 51 23.11 5.61 -20.48
C LEU A 51 23.38 5.34 -21.97
N ALA A 52 22.35 4.98 -22.72
CA ALA A 52 22.50 4.73 -24.15
C ALA A 52 22.96 6.00 -24.91
N SER A 53 22.39 7.17 -24.61
CA SER A 53 22.80 8.44 -25.23
C SER A 53 24.23 8.83 -24.89
N GLU A 54 24.67 8.64 -23.66
CA GLU A 54 26.06 8.87 -23.27
C GLU A 54 27.04 7.90 -23.97
N LEU A 55 26.63 6.64 -24.14
CA LEU A 55 27.40 5.67 -24.88
C LEU A 55 27.49 5.99 -26.37
N GLU A 56 26.42 6.51 -26.98
CA GLU A 56 26.40 7.00 -28.36
C GLU A 56 27.42 8.12 -28.58
N GLU A 57 27.42 9.12 -27.70
CA GLU A 57 28.36 10.24 -27.77
C GLU A 57 29.82 9.78 -27.65
N ARG A 58 30.10 8.90 -26.68
CA ARG A 58 31.47 8.36 -26.49
C ARG A 58 31.88 7.44 -27.63
N TYR A 59 30.97 6.66 -28.18
CA TYR A 59 31.24 5.85 -29.35
C TYR A 59 31.53 6.72 -30.58
N ALA A 60 30.80 7.82 -30.77
CA ALA A 60 31.05 8.78 -31.85
C ALA A 60 32.44 9.42 -31.77
N GLN A 61 32.93 9.70 -30.55
CA GLN A 61 34.27 10.24 -30.33
C GLN A 61 35.37 9.21 -30.54
N ALA A 62 35.16 7.95 -30.10
CA ALA A 62 36.18 6.89 -30.11
C ALA A 62 36.18 6.05 -31.39
N GLY A 63 35.08 6.02 -32.15
CA GLY A 63 34.91 5.20 -33.36
C GLY A 63 34.83 3.69 -33.10
N SER A 64 34.89 3.27 -31.86
CA SER A 64 34.86 1.84 -31.48
C SER A 64 34.60 1.65 -29.98
N TRP A 65 34.21 0.44 -29.59
CA TRP A 65 34.01 0.05 -28.20
C TRP A 65 35.27 -0.16 -27.36
N ARG A 66 36.46 0.20 -27.87
CA ARG A 66 37.76 -0.01 -27.17
C ARG A 66 37.80 0.72 -25.81
N PHE A 67 37.16 1.89 -25.69
CA PHE A 67 37.11 2.66 -24.45
C PHE A 67 36.40 1.93 -23.32
N LEU A 68 35.50 1.00 -23.64
CA LEU A 68 34.69 0.27 -22.69
C LEU A 68 35.27 -1.10 -22.32
N ARG A 69 36.11 -1.67 -23.20
CA ARG A 69 36.66 -3.01 -23.04
C ARG A 69 37.63 -3.05 -21.86
N HIS A 70 37.32 -3.85 -20.83
CA HIS A 70 38.09 -4.03 -19.59
C HIS A 70 38.25 -2.75 -18.75
N ASN A 71 37.31 -1.79 -18.89
CA ASN A 71 37.38 -0.53 -18.17
C ASN A 71 36.04 -0.19 -17.49
N ASP A 72 35.71 -0.91 -16.43
CA ASP A 72 34.49 -0.70 -15.66
C ASP A 72 34.41 0.70 -15.02
N ARG A 73 35.57 1.39 -14.88
CA ARG A 73 35.59 2.77 -14.35
C ARG A 73 34.86 3.75 -15.25
N VAL A 74 34.88 3.56 -16.56
CA VAL A 74 34.19 4.45 -17.52
C VAL A 74 32.68 4.37 -17.30
N ILE A 75 32.15 3.16 -17.15
CA ILE A 75 30.72 2.97 -16.85
C ILE A 75 30.36 3.56 -15.51
N PHE A 76 31.21 3.38 -14.50
CA PHE A 76 30.99 3.97 -13.19
C PHE A 76 30.92 5.51 -13.26
N GLN A 77 31.85 6.14 -14.00
CA GLN A 77 31.85 7.58 -14.22
C GLN A 77 30.59 8.07 -14.96
N ILE A 78 30.19 7.38 -16.02
CA ILE A 78 28.97 7.70 -16.77
C ILE A 78 27.75 7.65 -15.84
N MET A 79 27.63 6.57 -15.09
CA MET A 79 26.51 6.40 -14.16
C MET A 79 26.51 7.46 -13.06
N HIS A 80 27.69 7.78 -12.52
CA HIS A 80 27.82 8.83 -11.50
C HIS A 80 27.44 10.21 -12.05
N ASN A 81 27.85 10.55 -13.27
CA ASN A 81 27.48 11.79 -13.91
C ASN A 81 25.97 11.88 -14.18
N ILE A 82 25.36 10.79 -14.65
CA ILE A 82 23.90 10.72 -14.83
C ILE A 82 23.16 10.97 -13.51
N GLU A 83 23.66 10.39 -12.43
CA GLU A 83 23.10 10.55 -11.09
C GLU A 83 23.22 11.98 -10.58
N GLN A 84 24.42 12.59 -10.72
CA GLN A 84 24.63 13.99 -10.30
C GLN A 84 23.81 14.99 -11.13
N SER A 85 23.68 14.75 -12.42
CA SER A 85 22.89 15.62 -13.31
C SER A 85 21.39 15.54 -13.01
N ASN A 86 20.93 14.48 -12.35
CA ASN A 86 19.56 14.27 -11.92
C ASN A 86 19.35 14.43 -10.41
N GLU A 87 20.37 14.86 -9.65
CA GLU A 87 20.21 15.25 -8.26
C GLU A 87 19.26 16.45 -8.15
N GLY A 88 18.04 16.19 -7.72
CA GLY A 88 16.93 17.16 -7.65
C GLY A 88 15.73 16.82 -8.53
N ASN A 89 15.85 15.82 -9.38
CA ASN A 89 14.76 15.28 -10.15
C ASN A 89 14.50 13.84 -9.66
N ASP A 90 13.51 13.64 -8.80
CA ASP A 90 13.12 12.34 -8.20
C ASP A 90 12.62 11.30 -9.23
N THR A 91 13.14 11.37 -10.47
CA THR A 91 12.73 10.48 -11.56
C THR A 91 13.50 9.16 -11.61
N LEU A 92 14.66 9.09 -10.97
CA LEU A 92 15.47 7.87 -10.95
C LEU A 92 15.20 7.05 -9.68
N PRO A 93 15.07 5.71 -9.81
CA PRO A 93 14.83 4.88 -8.64
C PRO A 93 16.03 4.86 -7.70
N PRO A 94 15.81 4.71 -6.38
CA PRO A 94 16.88 4.52 -5.41
C PRO A 94 17.81 3.35 -5.75
N HIS A 95 19.04 3.38 -5.27
CA HIS A 95 20.07 2.37 -5.62
C HIS A 95 19.61 0.92 -5.47
N GLY A 96 18.89 0.60 -4.40
CA GLY A 96 18.38 -0.76 -4.14
C GLY A 96 17.33 -1.27 -5.13
N TRP A 97 16.72 -0.38 -5.91
CA TRP A 97 15.64 -0.69 -6.87
C TRP A 97 16.08 -0.57 -8.33
N ARG A 98 17.38 -0.33 -8.57
CA ARG A 98 17.94 -0.22 -9.90
C ARG A 98 18.16 -1.60 -10.51
N THR A 99 17.63 -1.80 -11.72
CA THR A 99 17.87 -3.03 -12.45
C THR A 99 19.34 -3.13 -12.87
N PRO A 100 19.97 -4.32 -12.79
CA PRO A 100 21.25 -4.54 -13.42
C PRO A 100 21.12 -4.36 -14.93
N PHE A 101 22.18 -3.89 -15.55
CA PHE A 101 22.24 -3.71 -17.00
C PHE A 101 23.50 -4.36 -17.58
N TRP A 102 23.41 -4.68 -18.84
CA TRP A 102 24.50 -5.20 -19.66
C TRP A 102 24.67 -4.30 -20.88
N VAL A 103 25.90 -4.05 -21.27
CA VAL A 103 26.21 -3.42 -22.56
C VAL A 103 26.77 -4.49 -23.47
N ILE A 104 26.16 -4.67 -24.63
CA ILE A 104 26.55 -5.66 -25.64
C ILE A 104 26.84 -4.98 -26.97
N ASP A 105 27.75 -5.54 -27.76
CA ASP A 105 28.04 -5.10 -29.09
C ASP A 105 27.00 -5.59 -30.13
N SER A 106 27.14 -5.20 -31.36
CA SER A 106 26.30 -5.66 -32.47
C SER A 106 26.32 -7.18 -32.69
N ASN A 107 27.33 -7.89 -32.17
CA ASN A 107 27.46 -9.33 -32.24
C ASN A 107 26.99 -10.04 -30.98
N ASN A 108 26.22 -9.38 -30.12
CA ASN A 108 25.75 -9.88 -28.83
C ASN A 108 26.86 -10.25 -27.82
N ARG A 109 28.07 -9.74 -28.00
CA ARG A 109 29.17 -9.96 -27.05
C ARG A 109 29.03 -9.01 -25.88
N LYS A 110 29.07 -9.58 -24.69
CA LYS A 110 29.03 -8.79 -23.44
C LYS A 110 30.29 -7.95 -23.30
N MET A 111 30.15 -6.64 -23.17
CA MET A 111 31.24 -5.72 -22.90
C MET A 111 31.28 -5.32 -21.43
N VAL A 112 30.14 -5.04 -20.84
CA VAL A 112 29.99 -4.64 -19.43
C VAL A 112 28.74 -5.30 -18.87
N GLY A 113 28.76 -5.58 -17.59
CA GLY A 113 27.63 -6.09 -16.85
C GLY A 113 28.00 -7.16 -15.84
N PRO A 114 27.08 -7.48 -14.92
CA PRO A 114 27.30 -8.51 -13.91
C PRO A 114 27.61 -9.88 -14.52
N PRO A 115 28.29 -10.77 -13.77
CA PRO A 115 28.53 -12.13 -14.21
C PRO A 115 27.22 -12.88 -14.44
N GLY A 116 27.18 -13.75 -15.45
CA GLY A 116 26.03 -14.54 -15.83
C GLY A 116 25.56 -14.29 -17.27
N GLU A 117 24.46 -14.95 -17.62
CA GLU A 117 23.86 -14.84 -18.95
C GLU A 117 23.08 -13.53 -19.11
N ILE A 118 23.09 -13.01 -20.34
CA ILE A 118 22.33 -11.82 -20.70
C ILE A 118 20.84 -12.19 -20.77
N PRO A 119 19.96 -11.46 -20.07
CA PRO A 119 18.52 -11.77 -20.09
C PRO A 119 17.95 -11.70 -21.50
N THR A 120 17.24 -12.73 -21.92
CA THR A 120 16.52 -12.75 -23.21
C THR A 120 15.22 -11.93 -23.15
N GLU A 121 14.60 -11.84 -21.99
CA GLU A 121 13.33 -11.14 -21.76
C GLU A 121 13.49 -9.68 -21.30
N GLY A 122 14.71 -9.16 -21.26
CA GLY A 122 15.01 -7.80 -20.82
C GLY A 122 14.64 -6.73 -21.85
N THR A 123 14.44 -5.51 -21.37
CA THR A 123 14.31 -4.35 -22.26
C THR A 123 15.64 -4.07 -22.90
N ARG A 124 15.68 -3.93 -24.26
CA ARG A 124 16.86 -3.63 -25.04
C ARG A 124 16.76 -2.21 -25.59
N GLN A 125 17.67 -1.34 -25.19
CA GLN A 125 17.78 0.01 -25.70
C GLN A 125 18.95 0.03 -26.71
N PRO A 126 18.73 0.38 -27.99
CA PRO A 126 19.79 0.45 -28.99
C PRO A 126 20.73 1.61 -28.70
N VAL A 127 22.01 1.40 -29.00
CA VAL A 127 23.03 2.45 -29.10
C VAL A 127 23.32 2.63 -30.58
N THR A 128 23.08 3.83 -31.09
CA THR A 128 23.13 4.11 -32.53
C THR A 128 24.30 5.02 -32.88
N TYR A 129 24.92 4.80 -34.03
CA TYR A 129 25.94 5.67 -34.59
C TYR A 129 25.73 5.79 -36.10
N GLN A 130 25.58 7.02 -36.61
CA GLN A 130 25.32 7.30 -38.02
C GLN A 130 24.15 6.49 -38.64
N GLY A 131 23.09 6.29 -37.83
CA GLY A 131 21.90 5.54 -38.25
C GLY A 131 22.02 4.00 -38.13
N ASN A 132 23.18 3.47 -37.73
CA ASN A 132 23.39 2.05 -37.53
C ASN A 132 23.45 1.70 -36.04
N THR A 133 22.81 0.60 -35.65
CA THR A 133 22.92 0.09 -34.27
C THR A 133 24.27 -0.58 -34.04
N VAL A 134 25.09 0.01 -33.17
CA VAL A 134 26.43 -0.46 -32.84
C VAL A 134 26.49 -1.32 -31.60
N GLY A 135 25.42 -1.31 -30.80
CA GLY A 135 25.30 -2.11 -29.58
C GLY A 135 23.95 -1.92 -28.91
N TRP A 136 23.78 -2.52 -27.75
CA TRP A 136 22.55 -2.47 -26.98
C TRP A 136 22.84 -2.35 -25.50
N VAL A 137 22.01 -1.60 -24.79
CA VAL A 137 21.92 -1.66 -23.33
C VAL A 137 20.74 -2.57 -22.98
N VAL A 138 21.01 -3.64 -22.27
CA VAL A 138 20.00 -4.66 -21.90
C VAL A 138 19.78 -4.61 -20.40
N THR A 139 18.52 -4.66 -19.97
CA THR A 139 18.15 -4.70 -18.55
C THR A 139 17.23 -5.86 -18.25
N THR A 140 17.24 -6.34 -17.01
CA THR A 140 16.24 -7.29 -16.54
C THR A 140 14.88 -6.62 -16.35
N PRO A 141 13.76 -7.34 -16.56
CA PRO A 141 12.44 -6.85 -16.18
C PRO A 141 12.37 -6.51 -14.69
N PRO A 142 11.76 -5.39 -14.30
CA PRO A 142 11.66 -4.99 -12.89
C PRO A 142 10.94 -6.01 -12.01
N GLU A 143 10.06 -6.83 -12.58
CA GLU A 143 9.35 -7.92 -11.90
C GLU A 143 10.27 -8.99 -11.27
N ARG A 144 11.46 -9.19 -11.82
CA ARG A 144 12.47 -10.11 -11.24
C ARG A 144 13.19 -9.51 -10.03
N LEU A 145 13.33 -8.19 -9.99
CA LEU A 145 13.91 -7.50 -8.82
C LEU A 145 12.98 -7.54 -7.63
N THR A 146 11.69 -7.32 -7.87
CA THR A 146 10.66 -7.37 -6.85
C THR A 146 10.64 -8.75 -6.19
N ARG A 147 10.79 -9.83 -6.95
CA ARG A 147 10.79 -11.20 -6.41
C ARG A 147 12.00 -11.51 -5.50
N ASN A 148 13.19 -10.99 -5.79
CA ASN A 148 14.40 -11.28 -5.00
C ASN A 148 14.57 -10.35 -3.77
N THR A 149 14.07 -9.12 -3.85
CA THR A 149 14.09 -8.16 -2.75
C THR A 149 12.88 -8.34 -1.82
N ASP A 150 11.77 -8.88 -2.34
CA ASP A 150 10.53 -9.16 -1.60
C ASP A 150 10.74 -10.14 -0.43
N ILE A 151 11.70 -11.06 -0.49
CA ILE A 151 11.86 -12.08 0.56
C ILE A 151 12.28 -11.44 1.90
N ASN A 152 13.11 -10.41 1.90
CA ASN A 152 13.55 -9.74 3.13
C ASN A 152 12.68 -8.55 3.52
N PHE A 153 12.12 -7.84 2.55
CA PHE A 153 11.24 -6.70 2.79
C PHE A 153 9.83 -7.14 3.16
N ASP A 154 9.33 -8.23 2.57
CA ASP A 154 8.00 -8.80 2.82
C ASP A 154 7.84 -9.31 4.25
N LEU A 155 8.87 -9.91 4.86
CA LEU A 155 8.82 -10.40 6.23
C LEU A 155 8.68 -9.28 7.26
N GLN A 156 9.38 -8.17 7.08
CA GLN A 156 9.31 -7.02 7.98
C GLN A 156 8.01 -6.21 7.77
N GLN A 157 7.62 -6.03 6.53
CA GLN A 157 6.38 -5.33 6.16
C GLN A 157 5.13 -6.11 6.55
N ARG A 158 5.12 -7.44 6.41
CA ARG A 158 4.03 -8.30 6.89
C ARG A 158 3.80 -8.14 8.37
N ARG A 159 4.85 -8.15 9.18
CA ARG A 159 4.74 -7.99 10.63
C ARG A 159 4.10 -6.66 11.00
N THR A 160 4.54 -5.56 10.39
CA THR A 160 4.01 -4.22 10.63
C THR A 160 2.55 -4.10 10.16
N SER A 161 2.22 -4.62 8.97
CA SER A 161 0.86 -4.61 8.45
C SER A 161 -0.11 -5.41 9.33
N TRP A 162 0.28 -6.59 9.82
CA TRP A 162 -0.53 -7.38 10.73
C TRP A 162 -0.73 -6.71 12.08
N LEU A 163 0.27 -6.01 12.61
CA LEU A 163 0.14 -5.21 13.82
C LEU A 163 -0.86 -4.07 13.65
N ILE A 164 -0.83 -3.37 12.53
CA ILE A 164 -1.79 -2.29 12.22
C ILE A 164 -3.21 -2.85 12.12
N VAL A 165 -3.39 -3.96 11.41
CA VAL A 165 -4.71 -4.62 11.28
C VAL A 165 -5.22 -5.09 12.64
N ALA A 166 -4.38 -5.71 13.45
CA ALA A 166 -4.75 -6.16 14.79
C ALA A 166 -5.15 -4.98 15.69
N LEU A 167 -4.38 -3.89 15.69
CA LEU A 167 -4.68 -2.69 16.46
C LEU A 167 -5.99 -2.03 16.00
N ALA A 168 -6.19 -1.88 14.71
CA ALA A 168 -7.42 -1.33 14.13
C ALA A 168 -8.65 -2.19 14.47
N THR A 169 -8.50 -3.51 14.44
CA THR A 169 -9.57 -4.45 14.83
C THR A 169 -9.92 -4.33 16.31
N LEU A 170 -8.92 -4.22 17.20
CA LEU A 170 -9.14 -4.00 18.63
C LEU A 170 -9.84 -2.66 18.90
N LEU A 171 -9.43 -1.59 18.23
CA LEU A 171 -10.07 -0.28 18.33
C LEU A 171 -11.53 -0.34 17.85
N ALA A 172 -11.79 -0.95 16.70
CA ALA A 172 -13.14 -1.13 16.17
C ALA A 172 -14.02 -1.94 17.14
N ALA A 173 -13.51 -3.02 17.73
CA ALA A 173 -14.22 -3.81 18.73
C ALA A 173 -14.53 -2.99 19.99
N GLY A 174 -13.57 -2.22 20.51
CA GLY A 174 -13.72 -1.36 21.67
C GLY A 174 -14.77 -0.27 21.45
N VAL A 175 -14.68 0.45 20.32
CA VAL A 175 -15.66 1.50 19.96
C VAL A 175 -17.06 0.90 19.77
N THR A 176 -17.18 -0.21 19.06
CA THR A 176 -18.47 -0.87 18.83
C THR A 176 -19.07 -1.36 20.14
N TRP A 177 -18.26 -1.92 21.05
CA TRP A 177 -18.71 -2.35 22.38
C TRP A 177 -19.20 -1.15 23.22
N ALA A 178 -18.46 -0.05 23.25
CA ALA A 178 -18.81 1.16 23.98
C ALA A 178 -20.13 1.75 23.46
N LEU A 179 -20.26 1.89 22.11
CA LEU A 179 -21.49 2.37 21.48
C LEU A 179 -22.70 1.47 21.75
N SER A 180 -22.53 0.15 21.60
CA SER A 180 -23.59 -0.81 21.92
C SER A 180 -24.04 -0.70 23.36
N ARG A 181 -23.12 -0.51 24.30
CA ARG A 181 -23.46 -0.39 25.71
C ARG A 181 -24.12 0.97 26.03
N SER A 182 -23.62 2.06 25.48
CA SER A 182 -24.14 3.40 25.77
C SER A 182 -25.52 3.65 25.16
N MET A 183 -25.76 3.14 23.95
CA MET A 183 -27.03 3.41 23.26
C MET A 183 -28.13 2.38 23.55
N LEU A 184 -27.78 1.10 23.69
CA LEU A 184 -28.80 0.06 23.88
C LEU A 184 -29.19 -0.20 25.33
N ALA A 185 -28.30 0.06 26.29
CA ALA A 185 -28.66 -0.12 27.70
C ALA A 185 -29.84 0.74 28.14
N PRO A 186 -29.89 2.05 27.81
CA PRO A 186 -31.05 2.89 28.10
C PRO A 186 -32.34 2.40 27.42
N VAL A 187 -32.25 2.00 26.14
CA VAL A 187 -33.42 1.49 25.40
C VAL A 187 -33.99 0.23 26.07
N LYS A 188 -33.14 -0.68 26.50
CA LYS A 188 -33.55 -1.92 27.18
C LYS A 188 -34.25 -1.61 28.53
N ARG A 189 -33.69 -0.68 29.31
CA ARG A 189 -34.32 -0.22 30.58
C ARG A 189 -35.71 0.35 30.37
N LEU A 190 -35.86 1.15 29.29
CA LEU A 190 -37.15 1.73 28.95
C LEU A 190 -38.17 0.66 28.55
N VAL A 191 -37.78 -0.32 27.73
CA VAL A 191 -38.65 -1.44 27.35
C VAL A 191 -39.05 -2.27 28.56
N ASP A 192 -38.15 -2.56 29.49
CA ASP A 192 -38.43 -3.30 30.71
C ASP A 192 -39.40 -2.50 31.63
N ALA A 193 -39.24 -1.18 31.71
CA ALA A 193 -40.13 -0.30 32.44
C ALA A 193 -41.54 -0.24 31.82
N MET A 194 -41.62 -0.19 30.48
CA MET A 194 -42.94 -0.27 29.79
C MET A 194 -43.66 -1.58 30.05
N HIS A 195 -42.95 -2.72 30.10
CA HIS A 195 -43.55 -3.99 30.45
C HIS A 195 -44.11 -4.00 31.91
N ARG A 196 -43.36 -3.39 32.86
CA ARG A 196 -43.83 -3.27 34.25
C ARG A 196 -45.04 -2.38 34.38
N LEU A 197 -45.09 -1.25 33.66
CA LEU A 197 -46.21 -0.36 33.61
C LEU A 197 -47.45 -1.07 33.05
N ALA A 198 -47.30 -1.81 31.95
CA ALA A 198 -48.35 -2.62 31.34
C ALA A 198 -48.88 -3.72 32.25
N ALA A 199 -48.04 -4.23 33.16
CA ALA A 199 -48.43 -5.21 34.19
C ALA A 199 -49.15 -4.57 35.42
N GLY A 200 -49.43 -3.25 35.36
CA GLY A 200 -50.15 -2.54 36.42
C GLY A 200 -49.27 -1.93 37.50
N ASN A 201 -47.96 -1.92 37.33
CA ASN A 201 -47.07 -1.26 38.29
C ASN A 201 -46.80 0.19 37.87
N PHE A 202 -47.70 1.09 38.25
CA PHE A 202 -47.67 2.50 37.89
C PHE A 202 -46.64 3.33 38.67
N SER A 203 -46.02 2.78 39.72
CA SER A 203 -44.90 3.43 40.42
C SER A 203 -43.54 3.22 39.75
N THR A 204 -43.52 2.52 38.62
CA THR A 204 -42.29 2.33 37.85
C THR A 204 -41.80 3.67 37.29
N ARG A 205 -40.50 3.98 37.49
CA ARG A 205 -39.85 5.18 36.94
C ARG A 205 -38.58 4.76 36.25
N VAL A 206 -38.19 5.52 35.20
CA VAL A 206 -36.94 5.35 34.45
C VAL A 206 -36.03 6.53 34.77
N GLU A 207 -34.80 6.23 35.11
CA GLU A 207 -33.77 7.24 35.36
C GLU A 207 -33.40 7.94 34.06
N VAL A 208 -33.39 9.28 34.05
CA VAL A 208 -33.05 10.10 32.89
C VAL A 208 -31.57 10.39 32.93
N GLU A 209 -30.77 9.50 32.35
CA GLU A 209 -29.30 9.61 32.29
C GLU A 209 -28.81 10.40 31.07
N SER A 210 -29.59 10.52 30.01
CA SER A 210 -29.20 11.14 28.74
C SER A 210 -29.92 12.48 28.49
N ARG A 211 -29.30 13.37 27.75
CA ARG A 211 -29.87 14.66 27.29
C ARG A 211 -30.30 14.64 25.83
N ASP A 212 -30.32 13.49 25.22
CA ASP A 212 -30.73 13.24 23.84
C ASP A 212 -32.19 12.80 23.74
N GLU A 213 -32.60 12.30 22.58
CA GLU A 213 -33.96 11.82 22.31
C GLU A 213 -34.38 10.69 23.26
N LEU A 214 -33.45 9.87 23.71
CA LEU A 214 -33.69 8.79 24.68
C LEU A 214 -34.00 9.35 26.07
N GLY A 215 -33.30 10.40 26.47
CA GLY A 215 -33.60 11.11 27.71
C GLY A 215 -34.99 11.77 27.72
N LYS A 216 -35.38 12.38 26.58
CA LYS A 216 -36.70 12.94 26.40
C LYS A 216 -37.79 11.85 26.46
N LEU A 217 -37.56 10.72 25.81
CA LEU A 217 -38.47 9.58 25.84
C LEU A 217 -38.62 8.99 27.24
N ALA A 218 -37.57 8.97 28.05
CA ALA A 218 -37.64 8.56 29.46
C ALA A 218 -38.44 9.53 30.31
N GLN A 219 -38.35 10.86 30.05
CA GLN A 219 -39.17 11.87 30.72
C GLN A 219 -40.67 11.71 30.36
N ASP A 220 -41.00 11.55 29.08
CA ASP A 220 -42.34 11.34 28.60
C ASP A 220 -42.98 10.07 29.19
N PHE A 221 -42.18 8.99 29.29
CA PHE A 221 -42.58 7.76 29.97
C PHE A 221 -42.92 7.99 31.45
N ASN A 222 -42.05 8.69 32.20
CA ASN A 222 -42.29 9.00 33.60
C ASN A 222 -43.55 9.87 33.81
N GLN A 223 -43.78 10.83 32.89
CA GLN A 223 -45.01 11.67 32.92
C GLN A 223 -46.26 10.83 32.67
N LEU A 224 -46.19 9.89 31.71
CA LEU A 224 -47.29 8.96 31.46
C LEU A 224 -47.59 8.09 32.69
N ALA A 225 -46.55 7.55 33.32
CA ALA A 225 -46.70 6.72 34.52
C ALA A 225 -47.36 7.49 35.67
N ILE A 226 -47.02 8.78 35.85
CA ILE A 226 -47.68 9.67 36.85
C ILE A 226 -49.16 9.87 36.54
N THR A 227 -49.51 10.01 35.24
CA THR A 227 -50.91 10.26 34.83
C THR A 227 -51.80 9.03 35.04
N LEU A 228 -51.23 7.83 35.07
CA LEU A 228 -51.93 6.54 35.26
C LEU A 228 -51.95 6.06 36.71
N GLU A 229 -51.18 6.66 37.60
CA GLU A 229 -51.16 6.37 39.05
C GLU A 229 -52.35 7.06 39.78
#